data_95b9464442056d53cdc48aa652534094
#
_entry.id   95b9464442056d53cdc48aa652534094
#
_cell.length_a   1.000
_cell.length_b   1.000
_cell.length_c   1.000
_cell.angle_alpha   90.00
_cell.angle_beta   90.00
_cell.angle_gamma   90.00
#
_symmetry.space_group_name_H-M   'P 1'
#
loop_
_entity.id
_entity.type
_entity.pdbx_description
1 polymer ?
#
loop_
_entity_poly.entity_id
_entity_poly.type
_entity_poly.pdbx_seq_one_letter_code
_entity_poly.pdbx_strand_id
1 'polypeptide(L)'
;MKTPAPPPDNADDAAAQRGKIRVSVNLVSVLTSVLDEHNRPAPDLPREAFQIFEEGVEQKLEVFESETQQPLDLALMVDASLSAHKEIAFEEEAASHFIGQVLRPGDRLSVFAISEDVTQLVTYTDDIARLQGAVHRIPNGAGTSIYDGLLLGSRTLEHRGEDRRHVIILVTDAGETTSVADFDAARKGAVRSGSLLYTIVIRPVKNESGRNTAGEHALETITDTMGGAMFYPDTVQELDGIFDRINRELRTQYRLGYYPTPRGPANTYRTIEVKVSGNYQVRHRKTYLTGPQ
;
A
#
# COMPACT_ATOMS: atom_id res chain seq x y z
N MET A 1 -75.12 0.05 11.51
CA MET A 1 -73.69 0.38 11.64
C MET A 1 -72.93 -0.90 11.95
N LYS A 2 -72.14 -1.43 11.01
CA LYS A 2 -71.29 -2.62 11.24
C LYS A 2 -69.89 -2.14 11.57
N THR A 3 -69.35 -2.54 12.68
CA THR A 3 -67.98 -2.31 13.14
C THR A 3 -67.02 -3.07 12.22
N PRO A 4 -65.92 -2.47 11.72
CA PRO A 4 -64.97 -3.18 10.91
C PRO A 4 -64.10 -4.11 11.76
N ALA A 5 -63.75 -5.28 11.22
CA ALA A 5 -62.88 -6.28 11.85
C ALA A 5 -61.42 -5.79 11.93
N PRO A 6 -60.68 -6.23 12.95
CA PRO A 6 -59.27 -5.90 13.09
C PRO A 6 -58.42 -6.58 11.97
N PRO A 7 -57.27 -5.97 11.59
CA PRO A 7 -56.37 -6.59 10.63
C PRO A 7 -55.68 -7.84 11.21
N PRO A 8 -55.27 -8.79 10.35
CA PRO A 8 -54.60 -10.01 10.80
C PRO A 8 -53.21 -9.71 11.38
N ASP A 9 -52.92 -10.40 12.47
CA ASP A 9 -51.62 -10.38 13.18
C ASP A 9 -50.50 -10.92 12.30
N ASN A 10 -49.57 -10.05 11.97
CA ASN A 10 -48.31 -10.40 11.25
C ASN A 10 -47.26 -10.99 12.22
N ALA A 11 -47.64 -11.88 13.11
CA ALA A 11 -46.72 -12.50 14.06
C ALA A 11 -45.78 -13.55 13.40
N ASP A 12 -46.19 -14.14 12.29
CA ASP A 12 -45.40 -15.18 11.62
C ASP A 12 -44.23 -14.66 10.79
N ASP A 13 -44.30 -13.41 10.27
CA ASP A 13 -43.18 -12.81 9.53
C ASP A 13 -42.03 -12.37 10.43
N ALA A 14 -42.28 -12.05 11.68
CA ALA A 14 -41.22 -11.69 12.65
C ALA A 14 -40.43 -12.89 13.17
N ALA A 15 -41.00 -14.09 13.12
CA ALA A 15 -40.29 -15.32 13.52
C ALA A 15 -39.36 -15.85 12.43
N ALA A 16 -39.69 -15.62 11.15
CA ALA A 16 -38.87 -16.05 10.00
C ALA A 16 -37.58 -15.23 9.83
N GLN A 17 -37.51 -14.04 10.43
CA GLN A 17 -36.28 -13.19 10.37
C GLN A 17 -35.27 -13.48 11.48
N ARG A 18 -35.63 -14.24 12.52
CA ARG A 18 -34.76 -14.54 13.68
C ARG A 18 -33.73 -15.67 13.46
N GLY A 19 -33.67 -16.28 12.27
CA GLY A 19 -32.82 -17.43 12.00
C GLY A 19 -31.75 -17.23 10.92
N LYS A 20 -31.62 -16.08 10.31
CA LYS A 20 -30.55 -15.85 9.32
C LYS A 20 -29.32 -15.30 10.02
N ILE A 21 -28.46 -16.19 10.52
CA ILE A 21 -27.06 -15.82 10.82
C ILE A 21 -26.44 -15.40 9.49
N ARG A 22 -26.30 -14.10 9.26
CA ARG A 22 -25.49 -13.58 8.15
C ARG A 22 -24.04 -13.79 8.53
N VAL A 23 -23.48 -14.90 8.11
CA VAL A 23 -22.05 -15.14 8.20
C VAL A 23 -21.40 -14.33 7.09
N SER A 24 -20.92 -13.14 7.38
CA SER A 24 -20.05 -12.40 6.47
C SER A 24 -18.74 -13.16 6.37
N VAL A 25 -18.49 -13.79 5.23
CA VAL A 25 -17.21 -14.45 4.95
C VAL A 25 -16.38 -13.46 4.17
N ASN A 26 -15.47 -12.77 4.85
CA ASN A 26 -14.59 -11.83 4.20
C ASN A 26 -13.43 -12.58 3.55
N LEU A 27 -13.33 -12.46 2.21
CA LEU A 27 -12.19 -12.93 1.44
C LEU A 27 -10.97 -12.09 1.83
N VAL A 28 -9.89 -12.72 2.25
CA VAL A 28 -8.60 -12.05 2.42
C VAL A 28 -7.89 -12.04 1.07
N SER A 29 -7.71 -10.86 0.50
CA SER A 29 -7.01 -10.66 -0.77
C SER A 29 -5.57 -10.25 -0.52
N VAL A 30 -4.61 -10.90 -1.15
CA VAL A 30 -3.16 -10.67 -0.98
C VAL A 30 -2.55 -10.40 -2.33
N LEU A 31 -2.05 -9.19 -2.52
CA LEU A 31 -1.22 -8.85 -3.67
C LEU A 31 0.18 -9.41 -3.45
N THR A 32 0.69 -10.11 -4.44
CA THR A 32 1.96 -10.83 -4.35
C THR A 32 2.82 -10.51 -5.56
N SER A 33 4.00 -9.98 -5.34
CA SER A 33 5.05 -9.83 -6.35
C SER A 33 5.98 -11.02 -6.27
N VAL A 34 6.27 -11.65 -7.40
CA VAL A 34 7.22 -12.75 -7.51
C VAL A 34 8.34 -12.32 -8.46
N LEU A 35 9.57 -12.35 -7.97
CA LEU A 35 10.74 -11.87 -8.68
C LEU A 35 11.78 -13.00 -8.82
N ASP A 36 12.44 -13.06 -9.98
CA ASP A 36 13.56 -13.98 -10.23
C ASP A 36 14.85 -13.52 -9.49
N GLU A 37 15.92 -14.27 -9.63
CA GLU A 37 17.24 -13.98 -9.05
C GLU A 37 17.86 -12.66 -9.56
N HIS A 38 17.35 -12.11 -10.66
CA HIS A 38 17.76 -10.82 -11.22
C HIS A 38 16.80 -9.68 -10.85
N ASN A 39 15.89 -9.91 -9.88
CA ASN A 39 14.83 -8.98 -9.49
C ASN A 39 13.89 -8.59 -10.64
N ARG A 40 13.66 -9.48 -11.62
CA ARG A 40 12.67 -9.30 -12.69
C ARG A 40 11.38 -10.01 -12.33
N PRO A 41 10.22 -9.41 -12.61
CA PRO A 41 8.94 -10.08 -12.38
C PRO A 41 8.83 -11.42 -13.11
N ALA A 42 8.21 -12.40 -12.47
CA ALA A 42 7.91 -13.72 -12.99
C ALA A 42 6.37 -13.90 -13.09
N PRO A 43 5.72 -13.43 -14.19
CA PRO A 43 4.25 -13.34 -14.27
C PRO A 43 3.55 -14.65 -14.62
N ASP A 44 4.27 -15.64 -15.21
CA ASP A 44 3.67 -16.82 -15.85
C ASP A 44 3.67 -18.06 -14.95
N LEU A 45 3.75 -17.89 -13.62
CA LEU A 45 3.74 -19.03 -12.71
C LEU A 45 2.31 -19.60 -12.56
N PRO A 46 2.17 -20.95 -12.59
CA PRO A 46 0.88 -21.59 -12.42
C PRO A 46 0.41 -21.51 -10.96
N ARG A 47 -0.90 -21.63 -10.75
CA ARG A 47 -1.54 -21.59 -9.42
C ARG A 47 -0.92 -22.58 -8.44
N GLU A 48 -0.55 -23.76 -8.91
CA GLU A 48 0.01 -24.86 -8.13
C GLU A 48 1.39 -24.54 -7.55
N ALA A 49 2.06 -23.52 -8.08
CA ALA A 49 3.33 -23.04 -7.52
C ALA A 49 3.15 -22.27 -6.20
N PHE A 50 1.92 -21.82 -5.88
CA PHE A 50 1.64 -20.95 -4.74
C PHE A 50 1.02 -21.70 -3.58
N GLN A 51 1.52 -21.45 -2.39
CA GLN A 51 0.92 -21.83 -1.11
C GLN A 51 0.75 -20.57 -0.24
N ILE A 52 -0.38 -20.46 0.47
CA ILE A 52 -0.67 -19.35 1.36
C ILE A 52 -0.96 -19.86 2.76
N PHE A 53 -0.38 -19.22 3.76
CA PHE A 53 -0.53 -19.58 5.16
C PHE A 53 -1.04 -18.39 5.97
N GLU A 54 -1.90 -18.64 6.94
CA GLU A 54 -2.33 -17.67 7.93
C GLU A 54 -2.06 -18.23 9.32
N GLU A 55 -1.33 -17.48 10.17
CA GLU A 55 -0.88 -17.96 11.48
C GLU A 55 -0.17 -19.34 11.41
N GLY A 56 0.57 -19.60 10.33
CA GLY A 56 1.25 -20.86 10.09
C GLY A 56 0.35 -22.01 9.58
N VAL A 57 -0.94 -21.80 9.46
CA VAL A 57 -1.90 -22.79 8.94
C VAL A 57 -2.10 -22.56 7.44
N GLU A 58 -1.88 -23.60 6.63
CA GLU A 58 -2.11 -23.56 5.19
C GLU A 58 -3.59 -23.27 4.88
N GLN A 59 -3.83 -22.32 3.99
CA GLN A 59 -5.15 -21.89 3.56
C GLN A 59 -5.43 -22.35 2.15
N LYS A 60 -6.68 -22.69 1.87
CA LYS A 60 -7.11 -23.03 0.51
C LYS A 60 -7.18 -21.77 -0.33
N LEU A 61 -6.39 -21.74 -1.41
CA LEU A 61 -6.41 -20.65 -2.37
C LEU A 61 -7.74 -20.70 -3.16
N GLU A 62 -8.61 -19.72 -2.99
CA GLU A 62 -9.90 -19.62 -3.69
C GLU A 62 -9.83 -18.72 -4.92
N VAL A 63 -9.07 -17.63 -4.84
CA VAL A 63 -8.84 -16.70 -5.94
C VAL A 63 -7.38 -16.74 -6.34
N PHE A 64 -7.13 -16.85 -7.64
CA PHE A 64 -5.81 -16.73 -8.24
C PHE A 64 -5.93 -15.96 -9.55
N GLU A 65 -5.29 -14.82 -9.61
CA GLU A 65 -5.19 -13.99 -10.82
C GLU A 65 -3.72 -13.66 -11.05
N SER A 66 -3.20 -14.03 -12.21
CA SER A 66 -1.91 -13.54 -12.68
C SER A 66 -2.12 -12.16 -13.32
N GLU A 67 -1.18 -11.23 -13.14
CA GLU A 67 -1.24 -9.90 -13.71
C GLU A 67 -2.59 -9.19 -13.46
N THR A 68 -2.96 -9.07 -12.18
CA THR A 68 -4.25 -8.48 -11.82
C THR A 68 -4.52 -7.14 -12.52
N GLN A 69 -5.72 -7.00 -13.09
CA GLN A 69 -6.18 -5.80 -13.78
C GLN A 69 -6.86 -4.79 -12.84
N GLN A 70 -6.89 -5.04 -11.53
CA GLN A 70 -7.44 -4.07 -10.59
C GLN A 70 -6.72 -2.73 -10.71
N PRO A 71 -7.45 -1.60 -10.80
CA PRO A 71 -6.85 -0.29 -10.93
C PRO A 71 -6.05 0.10 -9.68
N LEU A 72 -5.04 0.93 -9.86
CA LEU A 72 -4.19 1.45 -8.80
C LEU A 72 -4.72 2.77 -8.24
N ASP A 73 -4.64 2.91 -6.92
CA ASP A 73 -4.61 4.20 -6.24
C ASP A 73 -3.24 4.38 -5.59
N LEU A 74 -2.46 5.35 -6.12
CA LEU A 74 -1.10 5.61 -5.68
C LEU A 74 -1.03 6.90 -4.86
N ALA A 75 -0.36 6.85 -3.72
CA ALA A 75 0.07 8.03 -2.97
C ALA A 75 1.58 8.22 -3.19
N LEU A 76 1.97 9.21 -3.97
CA LEU A 76 3.36 9.62 -4.13
C LEU A 76 3.67 10.65 -3.05
N MET A 77 4.58 10.31 -2.15
CA MET A 77 5.00 11.12 -1.01
C MET A 77 6.45 11.54 -1.23
N VAL A 78 6.70 12.82 -1.26
CA VAL A 78 8.03 13.38 -1.45
C VAL A 78 8.41 14.19 -0.21
N ASP A 79 9.56 13.86 0.33
CA ASP A 79 10.16 14.59 1.43
C ASP A 79 10.65 15.96 0.92
N ALA A 80 10.01 17.01 1.42
CA ALA A 80 10.28 18.37 0.99
C ALA A 80 11.62 18.90 1.50
N SER A 81 12.24 18.25 2.49
CA SER A 81 13.59 18.58 2.95
C SER A 81 14.65 18.23 1.91
N LEU A 82 14.37 17.26 1.04
CA LEU A 82 15.23 16.93 -0.11
C LEU A 82 15.35 18.08 -1.11
N SER A 83 14.36 18.97 -1.15
CA SER A 83 14.32 20.12 -2.07
C SER A 83 15.40 21.16 -1.81
N ALA A 84 16.13 21.07 -0.70
CA ALA A 84 17.31 21.87 -0.42
C ALA A 84 18.59 21.39 -1.15
N HIS A 85 18.55 20.21 -1.78
CA HIS A 85 19.71 19.65 -2.48
C HIS A 85 19.86 20.17 -3.91
N LYS A 86 21.10 20.18 -4.40
CA LYS A 86 21.45 20.67 -5.74
C LYS A 86 20.80 19.87 -6.89
N GLU A 87 20.19 18.74 -6.59
CA GLU A 87 19.68 17.75 -7.55
C GLU A 87 18.16 17.73 -7.64
N ILE A 88 17.47 18.66 -6.96
CA ILE A 88 16.00 18.72 -6.91
C ILE A 88 15.33 18.67 -8.29
N ALA A 89 15.88 19.39 -9.25
CA ALA A 89 15.33 19.40 -10.62
C ALA A 89 15.30 18.01 -11.25
N PHE A 90 16.27 17.17 -10.89
CA PHE A 90 16.34 15.79 -11.37
C PHE A 90 15.35 14.87 -10.66
N GLU A 91 15.15 15.09 -9.36
CA GLU A 91 14.14 14.36 -8.58
C GLU A 91 12.72 14.69 -9.05
N GLU A 92 12.45 15.98 -9.29
CA GLU A 92 11.19 16.44 -9.88
C GLU A 92 10.97 15.88 -11.29
N GLU A 93 12.00 15.84 -12.13
CA GLU A 93 11.93 15.28 -13.48
C GLU A 93 11.64 13.77 -13.42
N ALA A 94 12.37 13.01 -12.58
CA ALA A 94 12.16 11.58 -12.42
C ALA A 94 10.73 11.26 -11.88
N ALA A 95 10.26 12.01 -10.88
CA ALA A 95 8.90 11.87 -10.36
C ALA A 95 7.85 12.25 -11.42
N SER A 96 8.10 13.31 -12.20
CA SER A 96 7.23 13.74 -13.30
C SER A 96 7.17 12.70 -14.43
N HIS A 97 8.31 12.10 -14.78
CA HIS A 97 8.42 11.02 -15.76
C HIS A 97 7.67 9.76 -15.27
N PHE A 98 7.88 9.37 -14.01
CA PHE A 98 7.14 8.26 -13.38
C PHE A 98 5.62 8.45 -13.45
N ILE A 99 5.11 9.64 -13.09
CA ILE A 99 3.68 9.97 -13.18
C ILE A 99 3.14 9.72 -14.59
N GLY A 100 3.89 10.15 -15.61
CA GLY A 100 3.51 9.97 -17.02
C GLY A 100 3.49 8.51 -17.47
N GLN A 101 4.26 7.64 -16.84
CA GLN A 101 4.39 6.23 -17.24
C GLN A 101 3.54 5.28 -16.39
N VAL A 102 3.34 5.60 -15.10
CA VAL A 102 2.68 4.67 -14.18
C VAL A 102 1.18 4.60 -14.38
N LEU A 103 0.53 5.71 -14.72
CA LEU A 103 -0.93 5.79 -14.81
C LEU A 103 -1.46 5.13 -16.08
N ARG A 104 -2.35 4.15 -15.89
CA ARG A 104 -3.17 3.52 -16.93
C ARG A 104 -4.63 3.95 -16.78
N PRO A 105 -5.48 3.75 -17.78
CA PRO A 105 -6.92 4.02 -17.64
C PRO A 105 -7.52 3.37 -16.39
N GLY A 106 -8.16 4.18 -15.56
CA GLY A 106 -8.73 3.75 -14.27
C GLY A 106 -7.83 3.92 -13.06
N ASP A 107 -6.51 4.06 -13.24
CA ASP A 107 -5.58 4.36 -12.13
C ASP A 107 -5.73 5.82 -11.68
N ARG A 108 -5.35 6.10 -10.44
CA ARG A 108 -5.31 7.46 -9.89
C ARG A 108 -4.09 7.65 -9.01
N LEU A 109 -3.57 8.86 -8.99
CA LEU A 109 -2.43 9.23 -8.17
C LEU A 109 -2.75 10.49 -7.37
N SER A 110 -2.22 10.55 -6.18
CA SER A 110 -2.21 11.72 -5.30
C SER A 110 -0.77 12.08 -4.95
N VAL A 111 -0.45 13.37 -4.87
CA VAL A 111 0.88 13.87 -4.49
C VAL A 111 0.82 14.49 -3.11
N PHE A 112 1.74 14.08 -2.26
CA PHE A 112 1.94 14.61 -0.91
C PHE A 112 3.35 15.20 -0.79
N ALA A 113 3.44 16.35 -0.14
CA ALA A 113 4.70 16.91 0.35
C ALA A 113 4.80 16.64 1.85
N ILE A 114 5.95 16.12 2.28
CA ILE A 114 6.27 15.88 3.69
C ILE A 114 7.29 16.91 4.12
N SER A 115 6.95 17.72 5.11
CA SER A 115 7.82 18.67 5.78
C SER A 115 7.53 18.63 7.28
N GLU A 116 7.60 19.76 8.01
CA GLU A 116 7.08 19.85 9.39
C GLU A 116 5.61 19.45 9.45
N ASP A 117 4.84 19.82 8.42
CA ASP A 117 3.48 19.39 8.19
C ASP A 117 3.39 18.52 6.93
N VAL A 118 2.38 17.67 6.87
CA VAL A 118 2.09 16.87 5.68
C VAL A 118 0.98 17.53 4.88
N THR A 119 1.26 17.85 3.62
CA THR A 119 0.30 18.48 2.72
C THR A 119 -0.03 17.59 1.53
N GLN A 120 -1.31 17.29 1.34
CA GLN A 120 -1.80 16.68 0.11
C GLN A 120 -1.94 17.76 -0.98
N LEU A 121 -0.96 17.86 -1.86
CA LEU A 121 -0.91 18.88 -2.93
C LEU A 121 -1.97 18.66 -4.00
N VAL A 122 -2.22 17.40 -4.35
CA VAL A 122 -3.25 17.00 -5.31
C VAL A 122 -3.95 15.76 -4.79
N THR A 123 -5.28 15.77 -4.79
CA THR A 123 -6.10 14.60 -4.47
C THR A 123 -6.05 13.59 -5.62
N TYR A 124 -6.47 12.35 -5.37
CA TYR A 124 -6.44 11.26 -6.35
C TYR A 124 -7.10 11.64 -7.67
N THR A 125 -6.33 11.66 -8.75
CA THR A 125 -6.74 12.02 -10.10
C THR A 125 -5.91 11.26 -11.13
N ASP A 126 -6.37 11.20 -12.36
CA ASP A 126 -5.68 10.72 -13.54
C ASP A 126 -5.17 11.87 -14.45
N ASP A 127 -5.35 13.11 -14.02
CA ASP A 127 -4.85 14.31 -14.71
C ASP A 127 -3.32 14.43 -14.53
N ILE A 128 -2.58 13.89 -15.50
CA ILE A 128 -1.11 13.85 -15.49
C ILE A 128 -0.52 15.26 -15.40
N ALA A 129 -1.06 16.23 -16.14
CA ALA A 129 -0.52 17.59 -16.16
C ALA A 129 -0.65 18.27 -14.79
N ARG A 130 -1.79 18.05 -14.11
CA ARG A 130 -2.03 18.56 -12.75
C ARG A 130 -1.08 17.91 -11.73
N LEU A 131 -0.84 16.60 -11.85
CA LEU A 131 0.06 15.86 -10.97
C LEU A 131 1.51 16.31 -11.15
N GLN A 132 1.99 16.38 -12.40
CA GLN A 132 3.33 16.86 -12.72
C GLN A 132 3.54 18.30 -12.25
N GLY A 133 2.55 19.17 -12.50
CA GLY A 133 2.59 20.54 -12.01
C GLY A 133 2.61 20.67 -10.48
N ALA A 134 2.13 19.67 -9.72
CA ALA A 134 2.23 19.65 -8.26
C ALA A 134 3.63 19.26 -7.80
N VAL A 135 4.27 18.28 -8.44
CA VAL A 135 5.64 17.88 -8.13
C VAL A 135 6.59 19.07 -8.26
N HIS A 136 6.48 19.85 -9.35
CA HIS A 136 7.30 21.07 -9.56
C HIS A 136 6.98 22.24 -8.60
N ARG A 137 6.02 22.08 -7.70
CA ARG A 137 5.63 23.09 -6.70
C ARG A 137 5.71 22.56 -5.27
N ILE A 138 6.45 21.49 -5.04
CA ILE A 138 6.73 20.99 -3.69
C ILE A 138 7.47 22.09 -2.91
N PRO A 139 6.93 22.57 -1.78
CA PRO A 139 7.56 23.63 -1.02
C PRO A 139 8.78 23.11 -0.25
N ASN A 140 9.79 23.94 -0.07
CA ASN A 140 10.92 23.61 0.79
C ASN A 140 10.45 23.59 2.27
N GLY A 141 10.84 22.56 3.00
CA GLY A 141 10.55 22.41 4.43
C GLY A 141 11.83 22.33 5.27
N ALA A 142 11.72 22.65 6.57
CA ALA A 142 12.83 22.59 7.51
C ALA A 142 12.84 21.31 8.37
N GLY A 143 11.69 20.64 8.51
CA GLY A 143 11.54 19.37 9.23
C GLY A 143 10.94 18.30 8.35
N THR A 144 10.82 17.07 8.87
CA THR A 144 10.32 15.91 8.15
C THR A 144 9.42 15.08 9.06
N SER A 145 8.12 14.97 8.71
CA SER A 145 7.09 14.23 9.44
C SER A 145 6.70 12.97 8.68
N ILE A 146 7.61 11.99 8.58
CA ILE A 146 7.41 10.75 7.79
C ILE A 146 6.24 9.93 8.34
N TYR A 147 6.16 9.76 9.67
CA TYR A 147 5.11 8.93 10.28
C TYR A 147 3.73 9.56 10.11
N ASP A 148 3.62 10.88 10.22
CA ASP A 148 2.38 11.60 9.91
C ASP A 148 2.01 11.47 8.44
N GLY A 149 2.98 11.51 7.53
CA GLY A 149 2.80 11.28 6.10
C GLY A 149 2.25 9.88 5.81
N LEU A 150 2.91 8.85 6.33
CA LEU A 150 2.45 7.47 6.18
C LEU A 150 1.05 7.25 6.76
N LEU A 151 0.77 7.84 7.92
CA LEU A 151 -0.55 7.74 8.56
C LEU A 151 -1.63 8.45 7.75
N LEU A 152 -1.37 9.67 7.28
CA LEU A 152 -2.33 10.43 6.45
C LEU A 152 -2.58 9.73 5.12
N GLY A 153 -1.53 9.34 4.39
CA GLY A 153 -1.66 8.65 3.12
C GLY A 153 -2.41 7.33 3.26
N SER A 154 -2.10 6.56 4.29
CA SER A 154 -2.82 5.32 4.59
C SER A 154 -4.32 5.56 4.82
N ARG A 155 -4.67 6.59 5.60
CA ARG A 155 -6.08 6.97 5.82
C ARG A 155 -6.79 7.38 4.54
N THR A 156 -6.12 8.14 3.67
CA THR A 156 -6.73 8.55 2.40
C THR A 156 -6.96 7.36 1.47
N LEU A 157 -6.07 6.37 1.47
CA LEU A 157 -6.22 5.12 0.70
C LEU A 157 -7.30 4.21 1.29
N GLU A 158 -7.38 4.06 2.60
CA GLU A 158 -8.41 3.24 3.28
C GLU A 158 -9.84 3.62 2.85
N HIS A 159 -10.08 4.88 2.48
CA HIS A 159 -11.38 5.39 2.01
C HIS A 159 -11.61 5.20 0.50
N ARG A 160 -10.69 4.55 -0.23
CA ARG A 160 -10.74 4.46 -1.69
C ARG A 160 -11.49 3.26 -2.26
N GLY A 161 -11.85 2.29 -1.45
CA GLY A 161 -12.55 1.08 -1.88
C GLY A 161 -11.63 -0.13 -2.03
N GLU A 162 -12.17 -1.30 -1.70
CA GLU A 162 -11.42 -2.57 -1.67
C GLU A 162 -11.22 -3.22 -3.04
N ASP A 163 -11.88 -2.71 -4.09
CA ASP A 163 -11.76 -3.15 -5.47
C ASP A 163 -10.55 -2.54 -6.19
N ARG A 164 -9.77 -1.74 -5.48
CA ARG A 164 -8.59 -1.03 -5.99
C ARG A 164 -7.33 -1.47 -5.24
N ARG A 165 -6.19 -1.41 -5.91
CA ARG A 165 -4.89 -1.67 -5.29
C ARG A 165 -4.32 -0.39 -4.71
N HIS A 166 -3.97 -0.41 -3.44
CA HIS A 166 -3.44 0.74 -2.72
C HIS A 166 -1.92 0.66 -2.66
N VAL A 167 -1.25 1.73 -3.06
CA VAL A 167 0.21 1.81 -3.10
C VAL A 167 0.68 3.15 -2.55
N ILE A 168 1.67 3.12 -1.69
CA ILE A 168 2.42 4.30 -1.24
C ILE A 168 3.82 4.20 -1.83
N ILE A 169 4.29 5.29 -2.45
CA ILE A 169 5.68 5.47 -2.86
C ILE A 169 6.22 6.64 -2.07
N LEU A 170 7.19 6.38 -1.22
CA LEU A 170 7.84 7.35 -0.35
C LEU A 170 9.26 7.62 -0.85
N VAL A 171 9.56 8.88 -1.14
CA VAL A 171 10.91 9.36 -1.47
C VAL A 171 11.37 10.24 -0.31
N THR A 172 12.47 9.88 0.36
CA THR A 172 12.93 10.53 1.59
C THR A 172 14.42 10.28 1.83
N ASP A 173 15.05 11.07 2.72
CA ASP A 173 16.37 10.78 3.28
C ASP A 173 16.32 9.98 4.58
N ALA A 174 15.13 9.50 4.96
CA ALA A 174 14.81 8.80 6.21
C ALA A 174 14.99 9.65 7.47
N GLY A 175 15.01 10.97 7.36
CA GLY A 175 15.23 11.92 8.46
C GLY A 175 13.98 12.26 9.25
N GLU A 176 13.34 11.30 9.92
CA GLU A 176 12.17 11.59 10.79
C GLU A 176 12.54 12.57 11.92
N THR A 177 11.85 13.71 12.01
CA THR A 177 12.20 14.76 12.98
C THR A 177 11.02 15.39 13.74
N THR A 178 9.83 15.47 13.13
CA THR A 178 8.75 16.34 13.62
C THR A 178 7.38 15.68 13.70
N SER A 179 7.23 14.40 13.36
CA SER A 179 5.93 13.71 13.44
C SER A 179 5.32 13.77 14.84
N VAL A 180 4.00 13.97 14.88
CA VAL A 180 3.18 13.79 16.09
C VAL A 180 2.83 12.31 16.28
N ALA A 181 2.60 11.59 15.19
CA ALA A 181 2.42 10.14 15.22
C ALA A 181 3.73 9.44 15.54
N ASP A 182 3.66 8.37 16.32
CA ASP A 182 4.78 7.48 16.54
C ASP A 182 4.86 6.37 15.45
N PHE A 183 5.96 5.64 15.48
CA PHE A 183 6.20 4.50 14.59
C PHE A 183 5.05 3.48 14.58
N ASP A 184 4.49 3.17 15.75
CA ASP A 184 3.42 2.18 15.89
C ASP A 184 2.10 2.67 15.28
N ALA A 185 1.77 3.96 15.43
CA ALA A 185 0.60 4.55 14.79
C ALA A 185 0.71 4.54 13.26
N ALA A 186 1.88 4.90 12.71
CA ALA A 186 2.16 4.85 11.28
C ALA A 186 2.04 3.42 10.74
N ARG A 187 2.71 2.44 11.39
CA ARG A 187 2.66 1.02 11.02
C ARG A 187 1.23 0.46 11.05
N LYS A 188 0.48 0.72 12.12
CA LYS A 188 -0.92 0.27 12.25
C LYS A 188 -1.83 0.91 11.19
N GLY A 189 -1.63 2.18 10.87
CA GLY A 189 -2.34 2.86 9.78
C GLY A 189 -2.07 2.19 8.43
N ALA A 190 -0.81 1.93 8.14
CA ALA A 190 -0.36 1.27 6.93
C ALA A 190 -0.98 -0.14 6.77
N VAL A 191 -0.95 -0.96 7.82
CA VAL A 191 -1.56 -2.30 7.80
C VAL A 191 -3.09 -2.23 7.56
N ARG A 192 -3.80 -1.25 8.17
CA ARG A 192 -5.25 -1.08 7.95
C ARG A 192 -5.60 -0.73 6.52
N SER A 193 -4.84 0.16 5.90
CA SER A 193 -5.09 0.55 4.50
C SER A 193 -4.85 -0.58 3.50
N GLY A 194 -4.14 -1.65 3.91
CA GLY A 194 -3.75 -2.74 3.02
C GLY A 194 -2.81 -2.32 1.89
N SER A 195 -2.19 -1.14 2.00
CA SER A 195 -1.32 -0.57 0.97
C SER A 195 0.01 -1.32 0.90
N LEU A 196 0.58 -1.40 -0.30
CA LEU A 196 1.99 -1.71 -0.49
C LEU A 196 2.82 -0.44 -0.26
N LEU A 197 4.01 -0.56 0.31
CA LEU A 197 4.92 0.57 0.48
C LEU A 197 6.21 0.34 -0.29
N TYR A 198 6.52 1.24 -1.21
CA TYR A 198 7.83 1.34 -1.85
C TYR A 198 8.55 2.55 -1.30
N THR A 199 9.71 2.34 -0.70
CA THR A 199 10.50 3.42 -0.09
C THR A 199 11.79 3.60 -0.86
N ILE A 200 12.06 4.84 -1.30
CA ILE A 200 13.29 5.24 -1.99
C ILE A 200 14.04 6.16 -1.03
N VAL A 201 15.17 5.68 -0.52
CA VAL A 201 16.00 6.43 0.43
C VAL A 201 17.14 7.09 -0.30
N ILE A 202 17.02 8.40 -0.52
CA ILE A 202 18.08 9.22 -1.12
C ILE A 202 19.05 9.62 -0.01
N ARG A 203 20.31 9.20 -0.12
CA ARG A 203 21.33 9.46 0.89
C ARG A 203 22.15 10.70 0.51
N PRO A 204 22.03 11.79 1.27
CA PRO A 204 22.79 13.02 0.97
C PRO A 204 24.29 12.86 1.23
N VAL A 205 24.68 11.87 2.05
CA VAL A 205 26.08 11.62 2.42
C VAL A 205 26.41 10.13 2.31
N LYS A 206 27.46 9.79 1.55
CA LYS A 206 27.90 8.39 1.36
C LYS A 206 28.64 7.79 2.56
N ASN A 207 28.97 8.59 3.59
CA ASN A 207 29.70 8.14 4.77
C ASN A 207 28.74 7.67 5.87
N GLU A 208 29.02 6.51 6.50
CA GLU A 208 28.21 5.93 7.55
C GLU A 208 27.95 6.86 8.76
N SER A 209 28.89 7.76 9.07
CA SER A 209 28.79 8.70 10.18
C SER A 209 27.71 9.82 10.01
N GLY A 210 27.13 9.97 8.82
CA GLY A 210 26.05 10.91 8.54
C GLY A 210 24.72 10.22 8.19
N ARG A 211 24.65 8.90 8.29
CA ARG A 211 23.49 8.09 7.89
C ARG A 211 22.48 7.98 9.02
N ASN A 212 21.20 8.20 8.76
CA ASN A 212 20.12 7.96 9.71
C ASN A 212 19.71 6.48 9.74
N THR A 213 20.56 5.63 10.33
CA THR A 213 20.34 4.18 10.39
C THR A 213 19.08 3.79 11.16
N ALA A 214 18.69 4.56 12.17
CA ALA A 214 17.48 4.31 12.95
C ALA A 214 16.21 4.57 12.11
N GLY A 215 16.17 5.68 11.36
CA GLY A 215 15.07 5.99 10.44
C GLY A 215 14.97 4.99 9.30
N GLU A 216 16.11 4.63 8.69
CA GLU A 216 16.16 3.59 7.65
C GLU A 216 15.62 2.26 8.16
N HIS A 217 16.00 1.80 9.36
CA HIS A 217 15.53 0.54 9.94
C HIS A 217 14.03 0.57 10.27
N ALA A 218 13.53 1.70 10.75
CA ALA A 218 12.09 1.89 10.97
C ALA A 218 11.30 1.77 9.67
N LEU A 219 11.75 2.45 8.61
CA LEU A 219 11.12 2.38 7.29
C LEU A 219 11.23 0.98 6.68
N GLU A 220 12.36 0.29 6.84
CA GLU A 220 12.53 -1.10 6.40
C GLU A 220 11.50 -2.02 7.04
N THR A 221 11.30 -1.88 8.35
CA THR A 221 10.30 -2.66 9.11
C THR A 221 8.87 -2.43 8.60
N ILE A 222 8.47 -1.17 8.36
CA ILE A 222 7.14 -0.86 7.83
C ILE A 222 7.02 -1.39 6.40
N THR A 223 8.02 -1.15 5.55
CA THR A 223 8.04 -1.56 4.14
C THR A 223 7.92 -3.09 4.01
N ASP A 224 8.69 -3.86 4.79
CA ASP A 224 8.59 -5.34 4.79
C ASP A 224 7.22 -5.81 5.28
N THR A 225 6.67 -5.19 6.33
CA THR A 225 5.33 -5.51 6.83
C THR A 225 4.25 -5.32 5.77
N MET A 226 4.38 -4.26 4.95
CA MET A 226 3.43 -3.92 3.89
C MET A 226 3.67 -4.66 2.57
N GLY A 227 4.81 -5.32 2.40
CA GLY A 227 5.10 -6.18 1.24
C GLY A 227 5.59 -5.45 0.00
N GLY A 228 6.13 -4.25 0.15
CA GLY A 228 6.82 -3.52 -0.91
C GLY A 228 8.33 -3.76 -0.94
N ALA A 229 9.09 -2.73 -1.27
CA ALA A 229 10.54 -2.77 -1.35
C ALA A 229 11.20 -1.44 -0.95
N MET A 230 12.41 -1.54 -0.39
CA MET A 230 13.29 -0.38 -0.23
C MET A 230 14.33 -0.32 -1.33
N PHE A 231 14.63 0.91 -1.76
CA PHE A 231 15.65 1.22 -2.75
C PHE A 231 16.61 2.27 -2.20
N TYR A 232 17.86 2.11 -2.56
CA TYR A 232 18.94 2.99 -2.11
C TYR A 232 19.75 3.43 -3.34
N PRO A 233 19.28 4.43 -4.11
CA PRO A 233 20.03 4.94 -5.23
C PRO A 233 21.36 5.55 -4.75
N ASP A 234 22.46 5.25 -5.45
CA ASP A 234 23.74 5.91 -5.24
C ASP A 234 23.79 7.29 -5.87
N THR A 235 22.94 7.50 -6.87
CA THR A 235 22.80 8.76 -7.61
C THR A 235 21.33 9.00 -7.94
N VAL A 236 20.92 10.24 -8.08
CA VAL A 236 19.55 10.59 -8.49
C VAL A 236 19.21 10.12 -9.89
N GLN A 237 20.23 9.91 -10.76
CA GLN A 237 20.04 9.37 -12.10
C GLN A 237 19.50 7.94 -12.10
N GLU A 238 19.64 7.22 -10.99
CA GLU A 238 19.08 5.87 -10.83
C GLU A 238 17.57 5.87 -10.54
N LEU A 239 16.98 7.02 -10.19
CA LEU A 239 15.57 7.15 -9.84
C LEU A 239 14.65 6.66 -10.95
N ASP A 240 14.92 7.03 -12.21
CA ASP A 240 14.14 6.57 -13.36
C ASP A 240 14.12 5.04 -13.44
N GLY A 241 15.27 4.41 -13.28
CA GLY A 241 15.38 2.94 -13.29
C GLY A 241 14.64 2.28 -12.10
N ILE A 242 14.61 2.93 -10.94
CA ILE A 242 13.87 2.47 -9.77
C ILE A 242 12.36 2.59 -10.01
N PHE A 243 11.90 3.73 -10.51
CA PHE A 243 10.49 3.94 -10.84
C PHE A 243 10.02 2.97 -11.92
N ASP A 244 10.83 2.68 -12.94
CA ASP A 244 10.53 1.66 -13.94
C ASP A 244 10.41 0.25 -13.34
N ARG A 245 11.25 -0.09 -12.36
CA ARG A 245 11.17 -1.38 -11.65
C ARG A 245 9.88 -1.48 -10.85
N ILE A 246 9.53 -0.42 -10.09
CA ILE A 246 8.28 -0.35 -9.34
C ILE A 246 7.08 -0.48 -10.28
N ASN A 247 7.07 0.26 -11.39
CA ASN A 247 5.98 0.19 -12.37
C ASN A 247 5.82 -1.22 -12.94
N ARG A 248 6.91 -1.88 -13.38
CA ARG A 248 6.86 -3.25 -13.88
C ARG A 248 6.36 -4.23 -12.81
N GLU A 249 6.85 -4.14 -11.58
CA GLU A 249 6.39 -4.97 -10.47
C GLU A 249 4.88 -4.79 -10.22
N LEU A 250 4.40 -3.55 -10.14
CA LEU A 250 2.98 -3.26 -9.96
C LEU A 250 2.09 -3.81 -11.08
N ARG A 251 2.62 -3.99 -12.31
CA ARG A 251 1.85 -4.50 -13.46
C ARG A 251 1.82 -6.02 -13.59
N THR A 252 2.68 -6.71 -12.82
CA THR A 252 2.86 -8.16 -12.90
C THR A 252 2.52 -8.87 -11.59
N GLN A 253 1.78 -8.20 -10.69
CA GLN A 253 1.39 -8.78 -9.42
C GLN A 253 0.32 -9.84 -9.58
N TYR A 254 0.45 -10.90 -8.78
CA TYR A 254 -0.61 -11.87 -8.56
C TYR A 254 -1.59 -11.37 -7.50
N ARG A 255 -2.86 -11.67 -7.69
CA ARG A 255 -3.87 -11.53 -6.65
C ARG A 255 -4.27 -12.91 -6.15
N LEU A 256 -3.93 -13.19 -4.90
CA LEU A 256 -4.29 -14.41 -4.19
C LEU A 256 -5.44 -14.11 -3.24
N GLY A 257 -6.40 -15.03 -3.12
CA GLY A 257 -7.49 -14.85 -2.19
C GLY A 257 -7.86 -16.14 -1.49
N TYR A 258 -8.16 -16.06 -0.19
CA TYR A 258 -8.60 -17.19 0.61
C TYR A 258 -9.64 -16.77 1.65
N TYR A 259 -10.40 -17.74 2.13
CA TYR A 259 -11.28 -17.57 3.27
C TYR A 259 -10.62 -18.14 4.52
N PRO A 260 -10.34 -17.32 5.57
CA PRO A 260 -9.62 -17.75 6.76
C PRO A 260 -10.24 -18.97 7.44
N THR A 261 -9.45 -20.02 7.67
CA THR A 261 -9.84 -21.23 8.36
C THR A 261 -8.70 -21.71 9.28
N PRO A 262 -8.88 -21.70 10.63
CA PRO A 262 -10.06 -21.21 11.36
C PRO A 262 -10.16 -19.66 11.33
N ARG A 263 -11.38 -19.15 11.47
CA ARG A 263 -11.59 -17.71 11.60
C ARG A 263 -10.96 -17.19 12.89
N GLY A 264 -10.27 -16.07 12.80
CA GLY A 264 -9.77 -15.37 13.96
C GLY A 264 -10.81 -14.44 14.60
N PRO A 265 -10.52 -13.93 15.81
CA PRO A 265 -11.31 -12.88 16.43
C PRO A 265 -11.36 -11.62 15.56
N ALA A 266 -12.43 -10.80 15.71
CA ALA A 266 -12.52 -9.50 15.07
C ALA A 266 -11.44 -8.52 15.60
N ASN A 267 -11.06 -7.57 14.76
CA ASN A 267 -10.12 -6.49 15.11
C ASN A 267 -8.78 -6.99 15.68
N THR A 268 -8.30 -8.12 15.16
CA THR A 268 -6.98 -8.67 15.52
C THR A 268 -6.04 -8.68 14.32
N TYR A 269 -4.76 -8.45 14.58
CA TYR A 269 -3.73 -8.59 13.56
C TYR A 269 -3.41 -10.06 13.37
N ARG A 270 -3.37 -10.51 12.11
CA ARG A 270 -3.00 -11.87 11.73
C ARG A 270 -1.88 -11.86 10.71
N THR A 271 -1.00 -12.82 10.83
CA THR A 271 0.16 -12.94 9.94
C THR A 271 -0.21 -13.75 8.68
N ILE A 272 0.36 -13.36 7.56
CA ILE A 272 0.24 -14.03 6.27
C ILE A 272 1.63 -14.41 5.79
N GLU A 273 1.78 -15.60 5.22
CA GLU A 273 2.96 -16.04 4.51
C GLU A 273 2.54 -16.61 3.15
N VAL A 274 3.21 -16.17 2.07
CA VAL A 274 3.06 -16.74 0.73
C VAL A 274 4.37 -17.42 0.37
N LYS A 275 4.28 -18.68 -0.04
CA LYS A 275 5.41 -19.47 -0.58
C LYS A 275 5.18 -19.75 -2.05
N VAL A 276 6.27 -19.70 -2.83
CA VAL A 276 6.27 -20.00 -4.25
C VAL A 276 7.35 -21.06 -4.51
N SER A 277 6.99 -22.09 -5.24
CA SER A 277 7.93 -23.16 -5.60
C SER A 277 8.99 -22.66 -6.57
N GLY A 278 10.26 -22.90 -6.28
CA GLY A 278 11.40 -22.41 -7.07
C GLY A 278 12.25 -21.41 -6.33
N ASN A 279 13.22 -20.82 -7.02
CA ASN A 279 14.12 -19.81 -6.45
C ASN A 279 13.63 -18.40 -6.79
N TYR A 280 12.63 -17.94 -6.05
CA TYR A 280 12.01 -16.64 -6.24
C TYR A 280 12.06 -15.80 -4.97
N GLN A 281 12.20 -14.49 -5.13
CA GLN A 281 11.89 -13.54 -4.08
C GLN A 281 10.38 -13.24 -4.12
N VAL A 282 9.70 -13.45 -2.99
CA VAL A 282 8.26 -13.24 -2.87
C VAL A 282 8.00 -12.06 -1.95
N ARG A 283 7.25 -11.07 -2.42
CA ARG A 283 6.86 -9.89 -1.67
C ARG A 283 5.34 -9.84 -1.58
N HIS A 284 4.84 -9.69 -0.36
CA HIS A 284 3.42 -9.55 -0.05
C HIS A 284 3.28 -8.91 1.34
N ARG A 285 2.12 -8.36 1.65
CA ARG A 285 1.86 -7.88 3.01
C ARG A 285 1.98 -9.05 4.01
N LYS A 286 2.71 -8.84 5.10
CA LYS A 286 2.96 -9.87 6.13
C LYS A 286 1.84 -9.95 7.16
N THR A 287 0.98 -8.93 7.24
CA THR A 287 -0.02 -8.81 8.29
C THR A 287 -1.26 -8.09 7.74
N TYR A 288 -2.42 -8.44 8.26
CA TYR A 288 -3.66 -7.71 8.05
C TYR A 288 -4.48 -7.62 9.32
N LEU A 289 -5.44 -6.69 9.37
CA LEU A 289 -6.39 -6.55 10.46
C LEU A 289 -7.69 -7.25 10.08
N THR A 290 -8.17 -8.17 10.93
CA THR A 290 -9.47 -8.81 10.71
C THR A 290 -10.60 -7.79 10.84
N GLY A 291 -11.57 -7.85 9.92
CA GLY A 291 -12.75 -6.99 9.96
C GLY A 291 -13.67 -7.28 11.17
N PRO A 292 -14.68 -6.41 11.40
CA PRO A 292 -15.73 -6.69 12.36
C PRO A 292 -16.49 -7.96 11.96
N GLN A 293 -16.91 -8.74 12.95
CA GLN A 293 -17.71 -9.97 12.77
C GLN A 293 -19.17 -9.65 12.47
#